data_c8ee66d7c7d24927c41eb3f5bf56102b
#
_entry.id   c8ee66d7c7d24927c41eb3f5bf56102b
#
_cell.length_a   1.000
_cell.length_b   1.000
_cell.length_c   1.000
_cell.angle_alpha   90.00
_cell.angle_beta   90.00
_cell.angle_gamma   90.00
#
_symmetry.space_group_name_H-M   'P 1'
#
loop_
_entity.id
_entity.type
_entity.pdbx_description
1 polymer ?
#
loop_
_entity_poly.entity_id
_entity_poly.type
_entity_poly.pdbx_seq_one_letter_code
_entity_poly.pdbx_strand_id
1 'polypeptide(L)'
;IGVTAEIAIFAPKNKVEEFHVMLHVAPQYELFLGQLERIYEGERLLHELPIFKQAKPIFKRYFLSDSTNQQPLMRQETECSVSIIQQPPLDGSKIAVWLYLQKGSDIANINGMVVSEHNGYKHLWKMGMHEHKGDSAWQTESLLINYEETLQSFGATLADNCIRTWFFVRDVDTQYTGMVKARKENFIEQGLTEQT
;
A
#
# COMPACT_ATOMS: atom_id res chain seq x y z
N ILE A 1 -10.88 1.52 23.14
CA ILE A 1 -10.31 0.32 22.51
C ILE A 1 -8.77 0.32 22.45
N GLY A 2 -8.12 1.43 22.91
CA GLY A 2 -6.64 1.54 22.91
C GLY A 2 -6.04 1.55 21.49
N VAL A 3 -6.71 2.23 20.56
CA VAL A 3 -6.20 2.53 19.21
C VAL A 3 -6.18 4.04 19.05
N THR A 4 -5.08 4.56 18.53
CA THR A 4 -4.92 5.96 18.15
C THR A 4 -5.00 6.07 16.63
N ALA A 5 -5.74 7.06 16.14
CA ALA A 5 -5.79 7.39 14.71
C ALA A 5 -5.12 8.75 14.49
N GLU A 6 -4.08 8.78 13.68
CA GLU A 6 -3.49 10.00 13.13
C GLU A 6 -4.09 10.22 11.74
N ILE A 7 -4.69 11.40 11.51
CA ILE A 7 -5.47 11.67 10.32
C ILE A 7 -4.96 12.91 9.62
N ALA A 8 -4.56 12.78 8.35
CA ALA A 8 -4.31 13.88 7.45
C ALA A 8 -5.46 13.95 6.43
N ILE A 9 -5.98 15.17 6.19
CA ILE A 9 -7.15 15.40 5.35
C ILE A 9 -6.78 16.39 4.25
N PHE A 10 -7.15 16.04 3.01
CA PHE A 10 -7.16 16.96 1.89
C PHE A 10 -8.60 17.01 1.33
N ALA A 11 -9.30 18.11 1.58
CA ALA A 11 -10.71 18.28 1.25
C ALA A 11 -10.95 19.59 0.50
N PRO A 12 -10.54 19.73 -0.76
CA PRO A 12 -10.78 20.92 -1.56
C PRO A 12 -12.26 21.05 -1.91
N LYS A 13 -12.74 22.29 -1.98
CA LYS A 13 -14.17 22.58 -2.25
C LYS A 13 -14.62 21.95 -3.58
N ASN A 14 -15.70 21.17 -3.52
CA ASN A 14 -16.32 20.50 -4.69
C ASN A 14 -15.38 19.55 -5.45
N LYS A 15 -14.46 18.92 -4.76
CA LYS A 15 -13.53 17.92 -5.29
C LYS A 15 -13.56 16.67 -4.42
N VAL A 16 -12.86 15.64 -4.87
CA VAL A 16 -12.64 14.42 -4.08
C VAL A 16 -11.96 14.78 -2.76
N GLU A 17 -12.46 14.22 -1.67
CA GLU A 17 -11.84 14.30 -0.36
C GLU A 17 -10.90 13.10 -0.18
N GLU A 18 -9.71 13.35 0.29
CA GLU A 18 -8.67 12.35 0.50
C GLU A 18 -8.26 12.29 1.97
N PHE A 19 -8.10 11.09 2.48
CA PHE A 19 -7.75 10.85 3.88
C PHE A 19 -6.59 9.86 3.97
N HIS A 20 -5.53 10.26 4.65
CA HIS A 20 -4.50 9.36 5.11
C HIS A 20 -4.67 9.13 6.61
N VAL A 21 -4.84 7.89 6.99
CA VAL A 21 -5.06 7.50 8.37
C VAL A 21 -4.03 6.48 8.80
N MET A 22 -3.30 6.78 9.88
CA MET A 22 -2.42 5.81 10.53
C MET A 22 -3.09 5.34 11.82
N LEU A 23 -3.36 4.04 11.92
CA LEU A 23 -3.88 3.42 13.14
C LEU A 23 -2.74 2.74 13.89
N HIS A 24 -2.59 3.12 15.15
CA HIS A 24 -1.62 2.57 16.09
C HIS A 24 -2.34 1.91 17.26
N VAL A 25 -1.88 0.73 17.63
CA VAL A 25 -2.36 0.03 18.83
C VAL A 25 -1.48 0.43 20.00
N ALA A 26 -2.07 0.82 21.12
CA ALA A 26 -1.29 1.04 22.34
C ALA A 26 -0.56 -0.25 22.73
N PRO A 27 0.78 -0.21 23.00
CA PRO A 27 1.56 -1.37 23.38
C PRO A 27 0.97 -1.97 24.67
N GLN A 28 0.63 -3.24 24.62
CA GLN A 28 0.16 -4.01 25.77
C GLN A 28 0.76 -5.41 25.68
N TYR A 29 0.80 -6.12 26.80
CA TYR A 29 1.20 -7.54 26.84
C TYR A 29 0.10 -8.42 26.24
N GLU A 30 -0.14 -8.19 24.96
CA GLU A 30 -1.20 -8.81 24.17
C GLU A 30 -0.60 -9.65 23.05
N LEU A 31 -1.24 -10.76 22.73
CA LEU A 31 -0.90 -11.52 21.53
C LEU A 31 -1.29 -10.74 20.27
N PHE A 32 -0.71 -11.09 19.15
CA PHE A 32 -0.99 -10.45 17.85
C PHE A 32 -2.49 -10.37 17.53
N LEU A 33 -3.23 -11.46 17.75
CA LEU A 33 -4.68 -11.50 17.47
C LEU A 33 -5.47 -10.45 18.24
N GLY A 34 -5.15 -10.22 19.51
CA GLY A 34 -5.83 -9.16 20.28
C GLY A 34 -5.54 -7.76 19.73
N GLN A 35 -4.29 -7.49 19.31
CA GLN A 35 -3.94 -6.22 18.68
C GLN A 35 -4.60 -6.09 17.30
N LEU A 36 -4.66 -7.15 16.51
CA LEU A 36 -5.31 -7.18 15.20
C LEU A 36 -6.82 -6.88 15.31
N GLU A 37 -7.50 -7.50 16.27
CA GLU A 37 -8.92 -7.23 16.52
C GLU A 37 -9.17 -5.77 16.90
N ARG A 38 -8.27 -5.17 17.67
CA ARG A 38 -8.36 -3.75 18.02
C ARG A 38 -8.16 -2.84 16.81
N ILE A 39 -7.24 -3.19 15.89
CA ILE A 39 -7.07 -2.47 14.61
C ILE A 39 -8.36 -2.54 13.79
N TYR A 40 -8.95 -3.71 13.64
CA TYR A 40 -10.22 -3.88 12.89
C TYR A 40 -11.38 -3.12 13.52
N GLU A 41 -11.47 -3.12 14.84
CA GLU A 41 -12.47 -2.33 15.55
C GLU A 41 -12.21 -0.83 15.42
N GLY A 42 -10.94 -0.40 15.47
CA GLY A 42 -10.55 1.00 15.20
C GLY A 42 -10.95 1.45 13.82
N GLU A 43 -10.72 0.62 12.81
CA GLU A 43 -11.13 0.88 11.42
C GLU A 43 -12.66 0.96 11.29
N ARG A 44 -13.40 0.04 11.93
CA ARG A 44 -14.86 0.06 11.95
C ARG A 44 -15.39 1.36 12.56
N LEU A 45 -14.86 1.77 13.70
CA LEU A 45 -15.27 3.01 14.39
C LEU A 45 -14.87 4.26 13.58
N LEU A 46 -13.75 4.23 12.85
CA LEU A 46 -13.37 5.31 11.95
C LEU A 46 -14.47 5.56 10.91
N HIS A 47 -15.01 4.51 10.30
CA HIS A 47 -16.08 4.62 9.30
C HIS A 47 -17.41 5.11 9.86
N GLU A 48 -17.62 5.06 11.17
CA GLU A 48 -18.81 5.62 11.84
C GLU A 48 -18.72 7.15 12.00
N LEU A 49 -17.54 7.73 11.94
CA LEU A 49 -17.36 9.17 12.03
C LEU A 49 -17.96 9.87 10.79
N PRO A 50 -18.72 10.97 10.98
CA PRO A 50 -19.39 11.68 9.88
C PRO A 50 -18.46 12.05 8.71
N ILE A 51 -17.20 12.39 9.00
CA ILE A 51 -16.20 12.80 8.00
C ILE A 51 -15.85 11.65 7.06
N PHE A 52 -15.85 10.40 7.56
CA PHE A 52 -15.53 9.21 6.76
C PHE A 52 -16.75 8.52 6.15
N LYS A 53 -17.95 9.08 6.38
CA LYS A 53 -19.15 8.55 5.77
C LYS A 53 -19.03 8.55 4.25
N GLN A 54 -19.18 7.40 3.62
CA GLN A 54 -18.98 7.16 2.18
C GLN A 54 -17.50 7.20 1.69
N ALA A 55 -16.52 7.39 2.57
CA ALA A 55 -15.13 7.21 2.21
C ALA A 55 -14.85 5.71 1.96
N LYS A 56 -14.14 5.42 0.87
CA LYS A 56 -13.77 4.05 0.48
C LYS A 56 -12.25 3.90 0.49
N PRO A 57 -11.73 2.76 0.93
CA PRO A 57 -10.30 2.52 0.93
C PRO A 57 -9.78 2.32 -0.51
N ILE A 58 -8.71 3.01 -0.83
CA ILE A 58 -7.90 2.79 -2.03
C ILE A 58 -6.84 1.74 -1.72
N PHE A 59 -6.13 1.93 -0.60
CA PHE A 59 -5.18 0.94 -0.14
C PHE A 59 -5.10 0.85 1.38
N LYS A 60 -4.60 -0.31 1.84
CA LYS A 60 -4.16 -0.56 3.21
C LYS A 60 -2.72 -1.08 3.19
N ARG A 61 -1.87 -0.50 4.02
CA ARG A 61 -0.52 -0.99 4.24
C ARG A 61 -0.35 -1.37 5.70
N TYR A 62 -0.17 -2.67 5.93
CA TYR A 62 0.07 -3.21 7.26
C TYR A 62 1.57 -3.30 7.53
N PHE A 63 1.97 -2.86 8.71
CA PHE A 63 3.32 -3.01 9.26
C PHE A 63 3.25 -4.05 10.37
N LEU A 64 3.92 -5.18 10.16
CA LEU A 64 3.86 -6.33 11.06
C LEU A 64 5.23 -6.60 11.71
N SER A 65 5.21 -7.06 12.95
CA SER A 65 6.44 -7.50 13.65
C SER A 65 6.97 -8.84 13.13
N ASP A 66 6.09 -9.71 12.63
CA ASP A 66 6.40 -11.04 12.09
C ASP A 66 5.37 -11.40 11.01
N SER A 67 5.64 -10.98 9.78
CA SER A 67 4.69 -11.20 8.68
C SER A 67 4.46 -12.69 8.39
N THR A 68 5.47 -13.53 8.54
CA THR A 68 5.38 -14.96 8.24
C THR A 68 4.33 -15.68 9.09
N ASN A 69 4.30 -15.38 10.39
CA ASN A 69 3.38 -16.02 11.33
C ASN A 69 2.07 -15.24 11.50
N GLN A 70 2.06 -13.95 11.20
CA GLN A 70 0.92 -13.07 11.46
C GLN A 70 -0.01 -12.91 10.26
N GLN A 71 0.53 -12.82 9.04
CA GLN A 71 -0.28 -12.67 7.83
C GLN A 71 -1.35 -13.76 7.64
N PRO A 72 -1.06 -15.05 7.88
CA PRO A 72 -2.08 -16.11 7.75
C PRO A 72 -3.28 -15.97 8.70
N LEU A 73 -3.14 -15.16 9.77
CA LEU A 73 -4.19 -14.91 10.76
C LEU A 73 -5.07 -13.71 10.39
N MET A 74 -4.68 -12.94 9.38
CA MET A 74 -5.41 -11.77 8.94
C MET A 74 -6.56 -12.15 8.00
N ARG A 75 -7.64 -11.36 8.03
CA ARG A 75 -8.72 -11.51 7.05
C ARG A 75 -8.22 -11.12 5.65
N GLN A 76 -8.77 -11.77 4.64
CA GLN A 76 -8.51 -11.41 3.26
C GLN A 76 -9.28 -10.13 2.90
N GLU A 77 -8.56 -9.15 2.37
CA GLU A 77 -9.13 -7.89 1.89
C GLU A 77 -9.22 -7.93 0.36
N THR A 78 -10.39 -7.62 -0.19
CA THR A 78 -10.65 -7.68 -1.64
C THR A 78 -11.10 -6.34 -2.22
N GLU A 79 -11.51 -5.40 -1.36
CA GLU A 79 -12.09 -4.11 -1.78
C GLU A 79 -11.03 -3.06 -2.13
N CYS A 80 -9.83 -3.21 -1.63
CA CYS A 80 -8.73 -2.25 -1.83
C CYS A 80 -7.41 -2.97 -2.15
N SER A 81 -6.41 -2.20 -2.52
CA SER A 81 -5.06 -2.71 -2.71
C SER A 81 -4.37 -2.90 -1.36
N VAL A 82 -3.73 -4.04 -1.12
CA VAL A 82 -3.12 -4.36 0.19
C VAL A 82 -1.63 -4.60 0.05
N SER A 83 -0.87 -4.03 0.98
CA SER A 83 0.56 -4.30 1.15
C SER A 83 0.83 -4.72 2.59
N ILE A 84 1.58 -5.79 2.78
CA ILE A 84 2.02 -6.26 4.09
C ILE A 84 3.53 -6.20 4.14
N ILE A 85 4.06 -5.49 5.13
CA ILE A 85 5.49 -5.25 5.29
C ILE A 85 5.92 -5.75 6.66
N GLN A 86 6.98 -6.54 6.69
CA GLN A 86 7.60 -6.90 7.96
C GLN A 86 8.51 -5.77 8.43
N GLN A 87 7.88 -4.82 9.10
CA GLN A 87 8.52 -3.69 9.75
C GLN A 87 7.84 -3.51 11.11
N PRO A 88 8.45 -3.94 12.21
CA PRO A 88 7.88 -3.76 13.53
C PRO A 88 7.61 -2.29 13.83
N PRO A 89 6.43 -1.93 14.37
CA PRO A 89 6.23 -0.59 14.90
C PRO A 89 7.24 -0.26 16.00
N LEU A 90 7.71 0.99 16.03
CA LEU A 90 8.78 1.40 16.95
C LEU A 90 8.36 1.43 18.43
N ASP A 91 7.07 1.47 18.71
CA ASP A 91 6.49 1.47 20.05
C ASP A 91 6.41 0.08 20.70
N GLY A 92 6.87 -0.96 19.99
CA GLY A 92 6.83 -2.35 20.44
C GLY A 92 5.50 -3.05 20.23
N SER A 93 4.52 -2.41 19.60
CA SER A 93 3.31 -3.09 19.13
C SER A 93 3.63 -4.07 18.00
N LYS A 94 2.70 -4.98 17.72
CA LYS A 94 2.91 -6.04 16.70
C LYS A 94 2.33 -5.68 15.34
N ILE A 95 1.52 -4.62 15.28
CA ILE A 95 0.82 -4.18 14.08
C ILE A 95 0.53 -2.68 14.12
N ALA A 96 0.69 -2.05 12.97
CA ALA A 96 0.11 -0.76 12.65
C ALA A 96 -0.44 -0.80 11.22
N VAL A 97 -1.36 0.10 10.85
CA VAL A 97 -1.89 0.15 9.49
C VAL A 97 -2.00 1.58 8.99
N TRP A 98 -1.56 1.79 7.77
CA TRP A 98 -1.79 3.01 7.01
C TRP A 98 -2.91 2.78 6.00
N LEU A 99 -3.97 3.57 6.13
CA LEU A 99 -5.12 3.60 5.23
C LEU A 99 -5.05 4.85 4.35
N TYR A 100 -5.31 4.68 3.07
CA TYR A 100 -5.64 5.79 2.18
C TYR A 100 -7.06 5.61 1.67
N LEU A 101 -7.92 6.60 1.96
CA LEU A 101 -9.32 6.57 1.59
C LEU A 101 -9.66 7.79 0.72
N GLN A 102 -10.62 7.61 -0.16
CA GLN A 102 -11.22 8.69 -0.95
C GLN A 102 -12.73 8.72 -0.77
N LYS A 103 -13.29 9.94 -0.87
CA LYS A 103 -14.73 10.16 -0.88
C LYS A 103 -15.10 11.05 -2.06
N GLY A 104 -16.09 10.60 -2.85
CA GLY A 104 -16.52 11.30 -4.06
C GLY A 104 -15.79 10.89 -5.33
N SER A 105 -15.04 9.78 -5.31
CA SER A 105 -14.46 9.13 -6.48
C SER A 105 -15.18 7.82 -6.81
N ASP A 106 -15.15 7.42 -8.07
CA ASP A 106 -15.57 6.09 -8.50
C ASP A 106 -14.41 5.13 -8.34
N ILE A 107 -14.60 4.06 -7.57
CA ILE A 107 -13.54 3.11 -7.23
C ILE A 107 -13.97 1.71 -7.66
N ALA A 108 -13.09 1.02 -8.38
CA ALA A 108 -13.25 -0.36 -8.79
C ALA A 108 -11.95 -1.14 -8.61
N ASN A 109 -12.04 -2.43 -8.33
CA ASN A 109 -10.91 -3.36 -8.37
C ASN A 109 -11.02 -4.17 -9.66
N ILE A 110 -10.06 -4.00 -10.56
CA ILE A 110 -10.02 -4.67 -11.87
C ILE A 110 -8.75 -5.52 -11.91
N ASN A 111 -8.90 -6.83 -11.81
CA ASN A 111 -7.80 -7.79 -11.85
C ASN A 111 -6.67 -7.48 -10.84
N GLY A 112 -7.04 -7.03 -9.64
CA GLY A 112 -6.10 -6.70 -8.58
C GLY A 112 -5.43 -5.32 -8.72
N MET A 113 -5.84 -4.52 -9.70
CA MET A 113 -5.55 -3.09 -9.80
C MET A 113 -6.73 -2.31 -9.26
N VAL A 114 -6.52 -1.49 -8.26
CA VAL A 114 -7.54 -0.55 -7.80
C VAL A 114 -7.51 0.67 -8.68
N VAL A 115 -8.64 0.97 -9.30
CA VAL A 115 -8.83 2.12 -10.19
C VAL A 115 -9.71 3.13 -9.47
N SER A 116 -9.25 4.35 -9.35
CA SER A 116 -9.98 5.47 -8.79
C SER A 116 -10.15 6.53 -9.88
N GLU A 117 -11.41 6.87 -10.21
CA GLU A 117 -11.70 7.87 -11.25
C GLU A 117 -12.23 9.15 -10.63
N HIS A 118 -11.57 10.25 -10.89
CA HIS A 118 -12.02 11.59 -10.52
C HIS A 118 -11.29 12.67 -11.30
N ASN A 119 -11.89 13.85 -11.40
CA ASN A 119 -11.32 15.04 -12.09
C ASN A 119 -10.89 14.77 -13.55
N GLY A 120 -11.46 13.77 -14.22
CA GLY A 120 -11.10 13.39 -15.59
C GLY A 120 -9.84 12.51 -15.68
N TYR A 121 -9.33 12.01 -14.57
CA TYR A 121 -8.18 11.12 -14.51
C TYR A 121 -8.57 9.76 -13.94
N LYS A 122 -7.86 8.73 -14.39
CA LYS A 122 -7.83 7.40 -13.78
C LYS A 122 -6.54 7.24 -13.01
N HIS A 123 -6.65 6.99 -11.72
CA HIS A 123 -5.53 6.69 -10.85
C HIS A 123 -5.48 5.18 -10.64
N LEU A 124 -4.35 4.57 -10.95
CA LEU A 124 -4.12 3.13 -10.86
C LEU A 124 -3.25 2.82 -9.64
N TRP A 125 -3.71 1.91 -8.78
CA TRP A 125 -3.04 1.54 -7.53
C TRP A 125 -2.80 0.04 -7.49
N LYS A 126 -1.55 -0.36 -7.48
CA LYS A 126 -1.11 -1.76 -7.35
C LYS A 126 -0.18 -1.90 -6.17
N MET A 127 -0.52 -2.76 -5.24
CA MET A 127 0.28 -3.02 -4.04
C MET A 127 0.44 -4.52 -3.80
N GLY A 128 1.32 -4.87 -2.85
CA GLY A 128 1.49 -6.26 -2.43
C GLY A 128 2.18 -7.16 -3.46
N MET A 129 2.79 -6.57 -4.49
CA MET A 129 3.61 -7.33 -5.43
C MET A 129 4.86 -7.84 -4.72
N HIS A 130 5.12 -9.11 -4.83
CA HIS A 130 6.28 -9.74 -4.20
C HIS A 130 6.72 -10.97 -5.00
N GLU A 131 7.98 -11.31 -4.87
CA GLU A 131 8.59 -12.49 -5.47
C GLU A 131 9.40 -13.24 -4.40
N HIS A 132 9.40 -14.56 -4.47
CA HIS A 132 10.02 -15.41 -3.45
C HIS A 132 11.30 -16.11 -3.93
N LYS A 133 11.58 -16.03 -5.22
CA LYS A 133 12.72 -16.70 -5.85
C LYS A 133 13.81 -15.71 -6.19
N GLY A 134 15.01 -16.21 -6.41
CA GLY A 134 16.14 -15.41 -6.87
C GLY A 134 16.68 -14.43 -5.82
N ASP A 135 17.64 -13.63 -6.26
CA ASP A 135 18.19 -12.52 -5.49
C ASP A 135 17.39 -11.23 -5.70
N SER A 136 17.77 -10.16 -5.04
CA SER A 136 17.07 -8.88 -5.11
C SER A 136 17.07 -8.26 -6.52
N ALA A 137 18.09 -8.52 -7.32
CA ALA A 137 18.14 -8.04 -8.71
C ALA A 137 17.06 -8.74 -9.54
N TRP A 138 17.03 -10.06 -9.52
CA TRP A 138 16.05 -10.87 -10.24
C TRP A 138 14.62 -10.58 -9.78
N GLN A 139 14.40 -10.48 -8.46
CA GLN A 139 13.08 -10.14 -7.90
C GLN A 139 12.60 -8.79 -8.39
N THR A 140 13.47 -7.78 -8.40
CA THR A 140 13.13 -6.43 -8.83
C THR A 140 12.80 -6.40 -10.33
N GLU A 141 13.61 -7.04 -11.16
CA GLU A 141 13.36 -7.15 -12.60
C GLU A 141 12.02 -7.86 -12.88
N SER A 142 11.80 -9.02 -12.28
CA SER A 142 10.56 -9.78 -12.43
C SER A 142 9.31 -9.00 -12.03
N LEU A 143 9.38 -8.26 -10.91
CA LEU A 143 8.27 -7.43 -10.44
C LEU A 143 7.99 -6.24 -11.35
N LEU A 144 9.03 -5.60 -11.89
CA LEU A 144 8.87 -4.48 -12.83
C LEU A 144 8.26 -4.95 -14.15
N ILE A 145 8.74 -6.06 -14.73
CA ILE A 145 8.17 -6.66 -15.94
C ILE A 145 6.68 -6.99 -15.74
N ASN A 146 6.35 -7.66 -14.64
CA ASN A 146 4.95 -8.00 -14.32
C ASN A 146 4.08 -6.73 -14.14
N TYR A 147 4.65 -5.67 -13.55
CA TYR A 147 3.96 -4.40 -13.40
C TYR A 147 3.72 -3.72 -14.75
N GLU A 148 4.71 -3.71 -15.63
CA GLU A 148 4.61 -3.16 -16.99
C GLU A 148 3.54 -3.89 -17.82
N GLU A 149 3.51 -5.22 -17.78
CA GLU A 149 2.45 -6.01 -18.43
C GLU A 149 1.07 -5.64 -17.88
N THR A 150 0.98 -5.44 -16.57
CA THR A 150 -0.26 -4.99 -15.95
C THR A 150 -0.66 -3.60 -16.43
N LEU A 151 0.26 -2.65 -16.50
CA LEU A 151 0.00 -1.28 -17.00
C LEU A 151 -0.45 -1.28 -18.45
N GLN A 152 0.16 -2.10 -19.31
CA GLN A 152 -0.23 -2.23 -20.72
C GLN A 152 -1.70 -2.63 -20.88
N SER A 153 -2.23 -3.48 -19.99
CA SER A 153 -3.65 -3.87 -20.02
C SER A 153 -4.61 -2.70 -19.75
N PHE A 154 -4.11 -1.60 -19.18
CA PHE A 154 -4.82 -0.34 -18.96
C PHE A 154 -4.45 0.76 -19.97
N GLY A 155 -3.64 0.43 -20.99
CA GLY A 155 -3.13 1.40 -21.97
C GLY A 155 -2.15 2.40 -21.38
N ALA A 156 -1.45 2.02 -20.30
CA ALA A 156 -0.48 2.84 -19.59
C ALA A 156 0.94 2.26 -19.71
N THR A 157 1.95 3.10 -19.49
CA THR A 157 3.35 2.71 -19.45
C THR A 157 4.01 3.13 -18.14
N LEU A 158 5.15 2.54 -17.83
CA LEU A 158 5.92 2.96 -16.68
C LEU A 158 6.46 4.38 -16.86
N ALA A 159 6.97 4.71 -18.06
CA ALA A 159 7.57 6.00 -18.36
C ALA A 159 6.57 7.16 -18.33
N ASP A 160 5.40 6.99 -18.96
CA ASP A 160 4.47 8.10 -19.16
C ASP A 160 3.45 8.27 -18.03
N ASN A 161 3.16 7.18 -17.29
CA ASN A 161 2.02 7.17 -16.38
C ASN A 161 2.37 6.84 -14.92
N CYS A 162 3.55 6.26 -14.63
CA CYS A 162 3.90 5.91 -13.27
C CYS A 162 4.35 7.15 -12.49
N ILE A 163 3.58 7.51 -11.45
CA ILE A 163 3.90 8.65 -10.59
C ILE A 163 4.89 8.27 -9.49
N ARG A 164 4.76 7.06 -8.93
CA ARG A 164 5.58 6.63 -7.81
C ARG A 164 5.62 5.12 -7.66
N THR A 165 6.80 4.62 -7.34
CA THR A 165 7.03 3.25 -6.87
C THR A 165 7.56 3.26 -5.44
N TRP A 166 7.14 2.28 -4.61
CA TRP A 166 7.72 2.00 -3.31
C TRP A 166 8.31 0.60 -3.30
N PHE A 167 9.61 0.53 -3.08
CA PHE A 167 10.33 -0.72 -2.91
C PHE A 167 10.63 -0.95 -1.44
N PHE A 168 10.24 -2.10 -0.93
CA PHE A 168 10.58 -2.56 0.40
C PHE A 168 11.55 -3.71 0.26
N VAL A 169 12.76 -3.51 0.74
CA VAL A 169 13.89 -4.44 0.55
C VAL A 169 14.25 -5.03 1.90
N ARG A 170 14.30 -6.36 1.95
CA ARG A 170 14.82 -7.09 3.11
C ARG A 170 16.34 -6.96 3.15
N ASP A 171 16.92 -6.92 4.35
CA ASP A 171 18.38 -6.91 4.55
C ASP A 171 19.08 -5.89 3.63
N VAL A 172 18.80 -4.62 3.84
CA VAL A 172 19.24 -3.52 2.96
C VAL A 172 20.75 -3.52 2.70
N ASP A 173 21.56 -3.92 3.68
CA ASP A 173 23.03 -3.96 3.54
C ASP A 173 23.52 -4.96 2.47
N THR A 174 22.75 -6.03 2.23
CA THR A 174 23.12 -7.08 1.28
C THR A 174 22.32 -7.06 -0.02
N GLN A 175 21.06 -6.59 0.03
CA GLN A 175 20.11 -6.70 -1.08
C GLN A 175 19.89 -5.39 -1.84
N TYR A 176 20.23 -4.23 -1.25
CA TYR A 176 19.96 -2.92 -1.84
C TYR A 176 20.66 -2.72 -3.19
N THR A 177 21.92 -3.13 -3.32
CA THR A 177 22.69 -2.97 -4.55
C THR A 177 22.06 -3.69 -5.75
N GLY A 178 21.60 -4.92 -5.55
CA GLY A 178 20.92 -5.71 -6.59
C GLY A 178 19.61 -5.04 -7.04
N MET A 179 18.80 -4.61 -6.09
CA MET A 179 17.53 -3.91 -6.35
C MET A 179 17.77 -2.61 -7.13
N VAL A 180 18.71 -1.77 -6.70
CA VAL A 180 19.01 -0.48 -7.36
C VAL A 180 19.52 -0.69 -8.79
N LYS A 181 20.39 -1.68 -8.98
CA LYS A 181 20.92 -2.01 -10.32
C LYS A 181 19.80 -2.41 -11.27
N ALA A 182 19.01 -3.40 -10.91
CA ALA A 182 17.90 -3.89 -11.75
C ALA A 182 16.87 -2.80 -12.04
N ARG A 183 16.48 -2.01 -11.03
CA ARG A 183 15.59 -0.87 -11.22
C ARG A 183 16.16 0.16 -12.20
N LYS A 184 17.46 0.50 -12.06
CA LYS A 184 18.10 1.48 -12.94
C LYS A 184 18.12 0.98 -14.39
N GLU A 185 18.48 -0.27 -14.61
CA GLU A 185 18.53 -0.89 -15.95
C GLU A 185 17.13 -0.87 -16.58
N ASN A 186 16.11 -1.34 -15.87
CA ASN A 186 14.73 -1.31 -16.33
C ASN A 186 14.23 0.11 -16.63
N PHE A 187 14.48 1.08 -15.77
CA PHE A 187 14.05 2.46 -15.99
C PHE A 187 14.70 3.08 -17.22
N ILE A 188 15.97 2.78 -17.51
CA ILE A 188 16.64 3.21 -18.72
C ILE A 188 15.99 2.57 -19.96
N GLU A 189 15.70 1.27 -19.93
CA GLU A 189 15.02 0.56 -21.02
C GLU A 189 13.63 1.11 -21.29
N GLN A 190 12.90 1.52 -20.24
CA GLN A 190 11.59 2.14 -20.33
C GLN A 190 11.63 3.63 -20.73
N GLY A 191 12.82 4.21 -20.92
CA GLY A 191 12.96 5.61 -21.30
C GLY A 191 12.88 6.63 -20.16
N LEU A 192 12.87 6.16 -18.90
CA LEU A 192 12.96 7.03 -17.72
C LEU A 192 14.39 7.53 -17.56
N THR A 193 14.60 8.81 -17.71
CA THR A 193 15.88 9.48 -17.56
C THR A 193 15.85 10.46 -16.40
N GLU A 194 17.00 11.03 -16.03
CA GLU A 194 17.07 12.08 -15.00
C GLU A 194 16.32 13.39 -15.39
N GLN A 195 15.87 13.48 -16.64
CA GLN A 195 15.16 14.64 -17.18
C GLN A 195 13.66 14.43 -17.32
N THR A 196 13.12 13.26 -16.98
CA THR A 196 11.70 12.89 -17.06
C THR A 196 11.04 12.88 -15.70
#